data_beabefeeb739e1106ab96b9b15cf03cf
#
_entry.id   beabefeeb739e1106ab96b9b15cf03cf
#
_cell.length_a   1.000
_cell.length_b   1.000
_cell.length_c   1.000
_cell.angle_alpha   90.00
_cell.angle_beta   90.00
_cell.angle_gamma   90.00
#
_symmetry.space_group_name_H-M   'P 1'
#
loop_
_entity.id
_entity.type
_entity.pdbx_description
1 polymer ?
#
loop_
_entity_poly.entity_id
_entity_poly.type
_entity_poly.pdbx_seq_one_letter_code
_entity_poly.pdbx_strand_id
1 'polypeptide(L)'
;MATAPHRPKTAAARWRDVDVREYKAEDSAPFRDVTRQVLFDDPALASQLRYFEVAPGGHTTLERHEHAHAVVVQRGAGRCLIGDTIYELAEHDLVHVPALTWHQFRASADRPLGFLCMVNAQRDRPQLPTAQELQALRLDPSVAGFIAV
;
A
#
# COMPACT_ATOMS: atom_id res chain seq x y z
N MET A 1 -3.60 23.73 10.12
CA MET A 1 -4.20 24.55 9.05
C MET A 1 -5.33 23.76 8.40
N ALA A 2 -6.43 24.41 8.08
CA ALA A 2 -7.50 23.77 7.33
C ALA A 2 -7.03 23.43 5.92
N THR A 3 -7.34 22.23 5.46
CA THR A 3 -7.06 21.80 4.08
C THR A 3 -7.84 22.69 3.11
N ALA A 4 -7.19 23.18 2.06
CA ALA A 4 -7.86 23.94 1.01
C ALA A 4 -9.01 23.10 0.42
N PRO A 5 -10.20 23.69 0.23
CA PRO A 5 -11.37 22.94 -0.27
C PRO A 5 -11.17 22.38 -1.70
N HIS A 6 -10.26 22.97 -2.46
CA HIS A 6 -9.91 22.50 -3.80
C HIS A 6 -8.39 22.46 -3.98
N ARG A 7 -7.87 21.30 -4.29
CA ARG A 7 -6.46 21.08 -4.61
C ARG A 7 -6.36 20.45 -6.00
N PRO A 8 -6.12 21.28 -7.02
CA PRO A 8 -6.05 20.80 -8.40
C PRO A 8 -4.89 19.82 -8.59
N LYS A 9 -5.06 18.92 -9.53
CA LYS A 9 -3.98 18.08 -10.05
C LYS A 9 -2.92 18.97 -10.71
N THR A 10 -1.66 18.76 -10.35
CA THR A 10 -0.51 19.51 -10.93
C THR A 10 0.28 18.69 -11.93
N ALA A 11 0.30 17.36 -11.78
CA ALA A 11 0.94 16.40 -12.68
C ALA A 11 0.28 15.02 -12.49
N ALA A 12 0.75 14.01 -13.20
CA ALA A 12 0.30 12.63 -12.99
C ALA A 12 0.52 12.23 -11.53
N ALA A 13 -0.56 11.82 -10.85
CA ALA A 13 -0.55 11.44 -9.44
C ALA A 13 0.14 12.47 -8.51
N ARG A 14 -0.10 13.76 -8.78
CA ARG A 14 0.38 14.88 -7.96
C ARG A 14 -0.72 15.93 -7.81
N TRP A 15 -0.82 16.51 -6.63
CA TRP A 15 -1.83 17.51 -6.29
C TRP A 15 -1.18 18.70 -5.60
N ARG A 16 -1.77 19.90 -5.77
CA ARG A 16 -1.30 21.11 -5.09
C ARG A 16 -1.35 20.93 -3.57
N ASP A 17 -0.31 21.36 -2.88
CA ASP A 17 -0.20 21.33 -1.42
C ASP A 17 -0.34 19.92 -0.81
N VAL A 18 0.05 18.90 -1.57
CA VAL A 18 0.17 17.53 -1.08
C VAL A 18 1.63 17.08 -1.19
N ASP A 19 2.24 16.80 -0.05
CA ASP A 19 3.62 16.36 0.01
C ASP A 19 3.76 14.91 -0.48
N VAL A 20 4.79 14.68 -1.27
CA VAL A 20 5.25 13.33 -1.59
C VAL A 20 6.29 12.93 -0.56
N ARG A 21 6.03 11.87 0.18
CA ARG A 21 6.91 11.37 1.24
C ARG A 21 7.37 9.95 0.93
N GLU A 22 8.47 9.55 1.54
CA GLU A 22 8.85 8.16 1.60
C GLU A 22 7.75 7.33 2.30
N TYR A 23 7.58 6.09 1.87
CA TYR A 23 6.51 5.20 2.35
C TYR A 23 6.53 5.02 3.87
N LYS A 24 7.71 4.77 4.41
CA LYS A 24 7.95 4.62 5.86
C LYS A 24 9.24 5.31 6.24
N ALA A 25 9.47 5.51 7.52
CA ALA A 25 10.75 5.98 8.01
C ALA A 25 11.85 4.98 7.62
N GLU A 26 13.01 5.51 7.28
CA GLU A 26 14.19 4.70 6.93
C GLU A 26 14.45 3.63 8.00
N ASP A 27 14.75 2.42 7.56
CA ASP A 27 15.02 1.24 8.41
C ASP A 27 13.86 0.79 9.32
N SER A 28 12.66 1.33 9.15
CA SER A 28 11.51 0.93 9.99
C SER A 28 10.86 -0.37 9.56
N ALA A 29 10.94 -0.74 8.28
CA ALA A 29 10.38 -1.98 7.71
C ALA A 29 10.88 -2.18 6.28
N PRO A 30 11.02 -3.44 5.80
CA PRO A 30 11.45 -3.71 4.42
C PRO A 30 10.44 -3.23 3.39
N PHE A 31 10.86 -2.35 2.50
CA PHE A 31 10.15 -1.93 1.29
C PHE A 31 11.15 -1.48 0.23
N ARG A 32 10.70 -1.33 -1.00
CA ARG A 32 11.55 -0.87 -2.09
C ARG A 32 10.80 0.08 -3.01
N ASP A 33 11.35 1.29 -3.16
CA ASP A 33 10.90 2.30 -4.13
C ASP A 33 9.41 2.62 -4.04
N VAL A 34 8.94 2.96 -2.84
CA VAL A 34 7.55 3.31 -2.56
C VAL A 34 7.45 4.72 -1.99
N THR A 35 6.54 5.52 -2.53
CA THR A 35 6.19 6.84 -2.00
C THR A 35 4.75 6.85 -1.48
N ARG A 36 4.47 7.78 -0.58
CA ARG A 36 3.15 7.99 0.03
C ARG A 36 2.76 9.46 -0.02
N GLN A 37 1.51 9.71 -0.32
CA GLN A 37 0.87 11.01 -0.21
C GLN A 37 -0.39 10.88 0.65
N VAL A 38 -0.54 11.72 1.65
CA VAL A 38 -1.78 11.81 2.44
C VAL A 38 -2.67 12.83 1.75
N LEU A 39 -3.76 12.35 1.15
CA LEU A 39 -4.67 13.19 0.37
C LEU A 39 -5.71 13.86 1.24
N PHE A 40 -6.28 13.12 2.19
CA PHE A 40 -7.25 13.62 3.14
C PHE A 40 -6.94 13.09 4.53
N ASP A 41 -6.82 14.01 5.47
CA ASP A 41 -6.52 13.75 6.89
C ASP A 41 -7.31 14.73 7.77
N ASP A 42 -8.60 14.82 7.54
CA ASP A 42 -9.49 15.66 8.33
C ASP A 42 -10.07 14.86 9.49
N PRO A 43 -9.91 15.34 10.75
CA PRO A 43 -10.46 14.64 11.92
C PRO A 43 -11.96 14.36 11.86
N ALA A 44 -12.71 15.16 11.09
CA ALA A 44 -14.15 14.96 10.91
C ALA A 44 -14.48 13.76 10.00
N LEU A 45 -13.52 13.22 9.27
CA LEU A 45 -13.77 12.12 8.33
C LEU A 45 -13.64 10.73 8.97
N ALA A 46 -13.13 10.60 10.18
CA ALA A 46 -12.82 9.33 10.84
C ALA A 46 -11.93 8.36 10.02
N SER A 47 -11.57 8.74 8.81
CA SER A 47 -10.76 7.98 7.85
C SER A 47 -9.68 8.86 7.24
N GLN A 48 -8.63 8.21 6.78
CA GLN A 48 -7.56 8.85 6.02
C GLN A 48 -7.52 8.26 4.61
N LEU A 49 -7.47 9.10 3.58
CA LEU A 49 -7.25 8.67 2.20
C LEU A 49 -5.81 8.99 1.81
N ARG A 50 -5.10 7.98 1.36
CA ARG A 50 -3.70 8.08 0.94
C ARG A 50 -3.53 7.59 -0.49
N TYR A 51 -2.52 8.11 -1.18
CA TYR A 51 -2.05 7.58 -2.43
C TYR A 51 -0.65 6.99 -2.25
N PHE A 52 -0.46 5.78 -2.73
CA PHE A 52 0.84 5.11 -2.77
C PHE A 52 1.26 4.91 -4.22
N GLU A 53 2.54 5.10 -4.48
CA GLU A 53 3.14 4.75 -5.74
C GLU A 53 4.35 3.86 -5.52
N VAL A 54 4.30 2.69 -6.12
CA VAL A 54 5.38 1.72 -6.15
C VAL A 54 6.06 1.83 -7.52
N ALA A 55 7.34 2.18 -7.54
CA ALA A 55 8.10 2.27 -8.79
C ALA A 55 8.25 0.89 -9.46
N PRO A 56 8.53 0.82 -10.77
CA PRO A 56 8.71 -0.47 -11.45
C PRO A 56 9.70 -1.37 -10.70
N GLY A 57 9.30 -2.60 -10.45
CA GLY A 57 10.10 -3.59 -9.70
C GLY A 57 10.13 -3.39 -8.18
N GLY A 58 9.47 -2.35 -7.65
CA GLY A 58 9.38 -2.09 -6.23
C GLY A 58 8.30 -2.92 -5.51
N HIS A 59 8.28 -2.83 -4.20
CA HIS A 59 7.31 -3.53 -3.36
C HIS A 59 7.07 -2.80 -2.03
N THR A 60 5.86 -2.95 -1.50
CA THR A 60 5.53 -2.52 -0.14
C THR A 60 6.06 -3.52 0.89
N THR A 61 5.88 -3.22 2.17
CA THR A 61 6.22 -4.15 3.25
C THR A 61 5.25 -5.33 3.26
N LEU A 62 5.76 -6.53 3.51
CA LEU A 62 4.92 -7.69 3.88
C LEU A 62 4.51 -7.51 5.33
N GLU A 63 3.22 -7.27 5.57
CA GLU A 63 2.70 -6.94 6.89
C GLU A 63 1.25 -7.35 7.07
N ARG A 64 0.79 -7.34 8.31
CA ARG A 64 -0.63 -7.43 8.69
C ARG A 64 -0.93 -6.47 9.84
N HIS A 65 -2.18 -6.12 10.01
CA HIS A 65 -2.67 -5.23 11.09
C HIS A 65 -4.16 -5.44 11.32
N GLU A 66 -4.68 -4.94 12.43
CA GLU A 66 -6.09 -5.09 12.79
C GLU A 66 -7.01 -4.25 11.90
N HIS A 67 -6.55 -3.06 11.47
CA HIS A 67 -7.35 -2.23 10.57
C HIS A 67 -7.37 -2.81 9.14
N ALA A 68 -8.52 -2.69 8.48
CA ALA A 68 -8.68 -3.08 7.08
C ALA A 68 -8.24 -1.97 6.13
N HIS A 69 -7.95 -2.32 4.88
CA HIS A 69 -7.75 -1.36 3.79
C HIS A 69 -8.82 -1.52 2.72
N ALA A 70 -9.28 -0.37 2.20
CA ALA A 70 -10.02 -0.31 0.94
C ALA A 70 -9.12 0.35 -0.11
N VAL A 71 -8.81 -0.38 -1.17
CA VAL A 71 -7.83 0.01 -2.18
C VAL A 71 -8.50 0.11 -3.55
N VAL A 72 -8.17 1.18 -4.27
CA VAL A 72 -8.53 1.35 -5.69
C VAL A 72 -7.23 1.53 -6.48
N VAL A 73 -6.97 0.67 -7.43
CA VAL A 73 -5.83 0.81 -8.34
C VAL A 73 -6.08 2.01 -9.25
N GLN A 74 -5.19 3.01 -9.19
CA GLN A 74 -5.34 4.28 -9.90
C GLN A 74 -4.56 4.32 -11.21
N ARG A 75 -3.41 3.66 -11.27
CA ARG A 75 -2.57 3.62 -12.47
C ARG A 75 -1.60 2.45 -12.47
N GLY A 76 -1.17 2.07 -13.66
CA GLY A 76 -0.12 1.09 -13.87
C GLY A 76 -0.59 -0.35 -13.71
N ALA A 77 0.30 -1.21 -13.28
CA ALA A 77 0.07 -2.62 -13.14
C ALA A 77 0.98 -3.25 -12.07
N GLY A 78 0.53 -4.34 -11.52
CA GLY A 78 1.29 -5.08 -10.52
C GLY A 78 0.53 -6.30 -10.02
N ARG A 79 0.93 -6.76 -8.86
CA ARG A 79 0.29 -7.88 -8.16
C ARG A 79 0.21 -7.61 -6.67
N CYS A 80 -0.72 -8.25 -6.00
CA CYS A 80 -0.75 -8.23 -4.54
C CYS A 80 -0.97 -9.64 -3.98
N LEU A 81 -0.37 -9.85 -2.81
CA LEU A 81 -0.68 -10.98 -1.93
C LEU A 81 -1.74 -10.53 -0.93
N ILE A 82 -2.82 -11.30 -0.81
CA ILE A 82 -3.83 -11.17 0.26
C ILE A 82 -4.01 -12.56 0.86
N GLY A 83 -3.54 -12.73 2.08
CA GLY A 83 -3.52 -14.04 2.74
C GLY A 83 -2.55 -15.00 2.07
N ASP A 84 -3.06 -15.95 1.34
CA ASP A 84 -2.32 -16.97 0.59
C ASP A 84 -2.52 -16.85 -0.93
N THR A 85 -3.27 -15.87 -1.39
CA THR A 85 -3.67 -15.72 -2.79
C THR A 85 -3.01 -14.49 -3.42
N ILE A 86 -2.46 -14.67 -4.62
CA ILE A 86 -1.85 -13.63 -5.41
C ILE A 86 -2.81 -13.21 -6.52
N TYR A 87 -3.07 -11.89 -6.59
CA TYR A 87 -3.94 -11.28 -7.60
C TYR A 87 -3.15 -10.40 -8.55
N GLU A 88 -3.42 -10.53 -9.85
CA GLU A 88 -2.99 -9.56 -10.85
C GLU A 88 -3.82 -8.28 -10.69
N LEU A 89 -3.17 -7.12 -10.80
CA LEU A 89 -3.80 -5.82 -10.63
C LEU A 89 -3.74 -5.00 -11.91
N ALA A 90 -4.88 -4.43 -12.26
CA ALA A 90 -5.04 -3.48 -13.37
C ALA A 90 -5.72 -2.20 -12.88
N GLU A 91 -5.65 -1.15 -13.69
CA GLU A 91 -6.31 0.14 -13.38
C GLU A 91 -7.80 -0.07 -13.10
N HIS A 92 -8.26 0.60 -12.03
CA HIS A 92 -9.63 0.59 -11.52
C HIS A 92 -10.06 -0.69 -10.77
N ASP A 93 -9.17 -1.66 -10.59
CA ASP A 93 -9.44 -2.80 -9.72
C ASP A 93 -9.65 -2.34 -8.26
N LEU A 94 -10.53 -3.04 -7.57
CA LEU A 94 -10.81 -2.86 -6.15
C LEU A 94 -10.16 -3.97 -5.35
N VAL A 95 -9.45 -3.62 -4.28
CA VAL A 95 -8.84 -4.59 -3.38
C VAL A 95 -9.26 -4.30 -1.96
N HIS A 96 -9.82 -5.30 -1.29
CA HIS A 96 -10.07 -5.28 0.13
C HIS A 96 -8.99 -6.09 0.86
N VAL A 97 -8.32 -5.46 1.80
CA VAL A 97 -7.39 -6.15 2.70
C VAL A 97 -8.07 -6.33 4.05
N PRO A 98 -8.52 -7.55 4.41
CA PRO A 98 -9.17 -7.81 5.68
C PRO A 98 -8.21 -7.62 6.88
N ALA A 99 -8.80 -7.47 8.08
CA ALA A 99 -8.04 -7.42 9.31
C ALA A 99 -7.13 -8.66 9.47
N LEU A 100 -5.95 -8.45 10.03
CA LEU A 100 -4.97 -9.49 10.37
C LEU A 100 -4.56 -10.43 9.22
N THR A 101 -4.70 -9.95 7.99
CA THR A 101 -4.36 -10.72 6.79
C THR A 101 -3.02 -10.26 6.24
N TRP A 102 -2.09 -11.19 6.02
CA TRP A 102 -0.81 -10.89 5.39
C TRP A 102 -1.04 -10.32 3.99
N HIS A 103 -0.38 -9.20 3.70
CA HIS A 103 -0.50 -8.57 2.39
C HIS A 103 0.80 -7.86 1.99
N GLN A 104 0.99 -7.77 0.69
CA GLN A 104 2.09 -7.03 0.06
C GLN A 104 1.70 -6.67 -1.36
N PHE A 105 2.05 -5.46 -1.79
CA PHE A 105 1.87 -4.98 -3.16
C PHE A 105 3.21 -4.92 -3.87
N ARG A 106 3.24 -5.34 -5.12
CA ARG A 106 4.43 -5.27 -5.97
C ARG A 106 4.07 -4.68 -7.34
N ALA A 107 4.87 -3.72 -7.81
CA ALA A 107 4.74 -3.20 -9.16
C ALA A 107 5.29 -4.18 -10.19
N SER A 108 4.79 -4.12 -11.42
CA SER A 108 5.40 -4.78 -12.57
C SER A 108 6.84 -4.33 -12.77
N ALA A 109 7.64 -5.13 -13.49
CA ALA A 109 9.03 -4.80 -13.74
C ALA A 109 9.20 -3.54 -14.63
N ASP A 110 8.20 -3.25 -15.46
CA ASP A 110 8.24 -2.19 -16.49
C ASP A 110 7.24 -1.05 -16.23
N ARG A 111 6.35 -1.18 -15.26
CA ARG A 111 5.34 -0.17 -14.96
C ARG A 111 5.22 0.09 -13.46
N PRO A 112 4.93 1.34 -13.04
CA PRO A 112 4.59 1.63 -11.66
C PRO A 112 3.23 1.00 -11.29
N LEU A 113 2.98 0.87 -9.99
CA LEU A 113 1.66 0.57 -9.43
C LEU A 113 1.28 1.72 -8.50
N GLY A 114 0.27 2.49 -8.90
CA GLY A 114 -0.27 3.57 -8.10
C GLY A 114 -1.68 3.24 -7.62
N PHE A 115 -1.94 3.41 -6.33
CA PHE A 115 -3.25 3.09 -5.75
C PHE A 115 -3.68 4.04 -4.63
N LEU A 116 -4.98 4.26 -4.57
CA LEU A 116 -5.64 4.93 -3.47
C LEU A 116 -5.90 3.91 -2.36
N CYS A 117 -5.68 4.32 -1.12
CA CYS A 117 -5.90 3.48 0.05
C CYS A 117 -6.63 4.26 1.13
N MET A 118 -7.81 3.79 1.50
CA MET A 118 -8.58 4.32 2.61
C MET A 118 -8.42 3.44 3.84
N VAL A 119 -8.09 4.04 4.96
CA VAL A 119 -7.92 3.37 6.27
C VAL A 119 -8.58 4.20 7.37
N ASN A 120 -8.81 3.58 8.52
CA ASN A 120 -9.22 4.30 9.71
C ASN A 120 -8.16 5.34 10.12
N ALA A 121 -8.58 6.50 10.57
CA ALA A 121 -7.67 7.52 11.09
C ALA A 121 -6.94 6.99 12.33
N GLN A 122 -7.64 6.33 13.24
CA GLN A 122 -7.06 5.62 14.38
C GLN A 122 -6.83 4.15 13.99
N ARG A 123 -5.58 3.71 14.09
CA ARG A 123 -5.19 2.36 13.67
C ARG A 123 -4.00 1.84 14.45
N ASP A 124 -3.89 0.53 14.53
CA ASP A 124 -2.78 -0.19 15.12
C ASP A 124 -1.51 -0.10 14.26
N ARG A 125 -0.39 -0.46 14.85
CA ARG A 125 0.88 -0.59 14.13
C ARG A 125 0.88 -1.87 13.30
N PRO A 126 1.40 -1.83 12.06
CA PRO A 126 1.63 -3.04 11.29
C PRO A 126 2.55 -4.02 12.01
N GLN A 127 2.23 -5.31 11.88
CA GLN A 127 3.02 -6.43 12.36
C GLN A 127 3.83 -6.99 11.20
N LEU A 128 5.12 -7.19 11.43
CA LEU A 128 6.00 -7.94 10.52
C LEU A 128 5.97 -9.42 10.85
N PRO A 129 6.17 -10.32 9.86
CA PRO A 129 6.22 -11.74 10.16
C PRO A 129 7.46 -12.09 11.02
N THR A 130 7.25 -12.93 12.02
CA THR A 130 8.34 -13.61 12.73
C THR A 130 9.01 -14.61 11.80
N ALA A 131 10.19 -15.09 12.17
CA ALA A 131 10.87 -16.14 11.42
C ALA A 131 10.00 -17.39 11.22
N GLN A 132 9.25 -17.79 12.24
CA GLN A 132 8.33 -18.92 12.18
C GLN A 132 7.14 -18.67 11.25
N GLU A 133 6.54 -17.49 11.31
CA GLU A 133 5.44 -17.11 10.42
C GLU A 133 5.92 -17.02 8.97
N LEU A 134 7.13 -16.51 8.74
CA LEU A 134 7.73 -16.46 7.42
C LEU A 134 7.99 -17.84 6.84
N GLN A 135 8.44 -18.79 7.67
CA GLN A 135 8.58 -20.19 7.27
C GLN A 135 7.22 -20.79 6.87
N ALA A 136 6.16 -20.51 7.64
CA ALA A 136 4.82 -20.98 7.33
C ALA A 136 4.30 -20.41 6.01
N LEU A 137 4.50 -19.12 5.76
CA LEU A 137 4.15 -18.48 4.49
C LEU A 137 4.87 -19.11 3.29
N ARG A 138 6.13 -19.49 3.47
CA ARG A 138 6.97 -20.09 2.42
C ARG A 138 6.65 -21.56 2.12
N LEU A 139 5.76 -22.20 2.88
CA LEU A 139 5.30 -23.55 2.54
C LEU A 139 4.48 -23.58 1.25
N ASP A 140 3.81 -22.48 0.91
CA ASP A 140 3.21 -22.31 -0.40
C ASP A 140 4.26 -21.79 -1.39
N PRO A 141 4.61 -22.56 -2.45
CA PRO A 141 5.63 -22.13 -3.42
C PRO A 141 5.29 -20.83 -4.15
N SER A 142 4.00 -20.56 -4.39
CA SER A 142 3.56 -19.32 -5.04
C SER A 142 3.82 -18.12 -4.13
N VAL A 143 3.49 -18.23 -2.85
CA VAL A 143 3.74 -17.19 -1.85
C VAL A 143 5.25 -17.02 -1.65
N ALA A 144 6.00 -18.10 -1.53
CA ALA A 144 7.45 -18.06 -1.37
C ALA A 144 8.15 -17.31 -2.53
N GLY A 145 7.69 -17.52 -3.74
CA GLY A 145 8.20 -16.85 -4.94
C GLY A 145 7.78 -15.39 -5.07
N PHE A 146 6.73 -14.98 -4.38
CA PHE A 146 6.17 -13.62 -4.47
C PHE A 146 6.73 -12.68 -3.39
N ILE A 147 6.79 -13.12 -2.14
CA ILE A 147 7.12 -12.24 -1.01
C ILE A 147 8.55 -11.70 -1.08
N ALA A 148 8.69 -10.41 -0.74
CA ALA A 148 9.95 -9.73 -0.59
C ALA A 148 10.08 -9.22 0.86
N VAL A 149 11.14 -9.62 1.53
CA VAL A 149 11.41 -9.32 2.95
C VAL A 149 12.86 -8.94 3.18
#